data_9ffbd7b05e4c0eaf81cc8b6a2cd4ce39
#
_entry.id   9ffbd7b05e4c0eaf81cc8b6a2cd4ce39
#
_cell.length_a   1.000
_cell.length_b   1.000
_cell.length_c   1.000
_cell.angle_alpha   90.00
_cell.angle_beta   90.00
_cell.angle_gamma   90.00
#
_symmetry.space_group_name_H-M   'P 1'
#
loop_
_entity.id
_entity.type
_entity.pdbx_description
1 polymer ?
#
loop_
_entity_poly.entity_id
_entity_poly.type
_entity_poly.pdbx_seq_one_letter_code
_entity_poly.pdbx_strand_id
1 'polypeptide(L)'
;LLSVVEYGPGDGVLTFELLKHIPPNGKLLLVETDENFVKILSNIRDKRITIVSGSVEEVSKELYKYGFSNVDLVVSSIPFSLIKKSDRVDVAKNTERSLKRGGKFIIFHQYSLIMSPILKKYFSSVKNYFELRNIMPCFIMVAKK
;
A
#
# COMPACT_ATOMS: atom_id res chain seq x y z
N LEU A 1 14.22 -4.20 2.73
CA LEU A 1 13.25 -3.14 2.40
C LEU A 1 13.69 -1.84 3.06
N LEU A 2 14.05 -0.80 2.30
CA LEU A 2 14.48 0.49 2.85
C LEU A 2 13.36 1.54 2.82
N SER A 3 12.47 1.47 1.85
CA SER A 3 11.40 2.44 1.63
C SER A 3 10.10 1.70 1.35
N VAL A 4 9.15 1.82 2.28
CA VAL A 4 7.87 1.11 2.21
C VAL A 4 6.72 2.09 2.37
N VAL A 5 5.64 1.88 1.64
CA VAL A 5 4.38 2.64 1.78
C VAL A 5 3.25 1.67 2.08
N GLU A 6 2.41 2.01 3.04
CA GLU A 6 1.20 1.27 3.38
C GLU A 6 -0.03 2.14 3.17
N TYR A 7 -0.93 1.69 2.30
CA TYR A 7 -2.23 2.31 2.05
C TYR A 7 -3.31 1.62 2.88
N GLY A 8 -3.95 2.36 3.77
CA GLY A 8 -5.00 1.88 4.64
C GLY A 8 -4.48 0.97 5.75
N PRO A 9 -3.56 1.44 6.62
CA PRO A 9 -3.04 0.65 7.74
C PRO A 9 -4.07 0.28 8.80
N GLY A 10 -5.17 1.02 8.90
CA GLY A 10 -6.19 0.79 9.91
C GLY A 10 -5.62 0.85 11.33
N ASP A 11 -5.81 -0.21 12.09
CA ASP A 11 -5.29 -0.34 13.46
C ASP A 11 -3.79 -0.66 13.55
N GLY A 12 -3.10 -0.83 12.40
CA GLY A 12 -1.65 -1.02 12.33
C GLY A 12 -1.16 -2.46 12.45
N VAL A 13 -2.02 -3.47 12.38
CA VAL A 13 -1.61 -4.89 12.46
C VAL A 13 -0.54 -5.22 11.42
N LEU A 14 -0.77 -4.83 10.16
CA LEU A 14 0.22 -5.06 9.10
C LEU A 14 1.43 -4.13 9.24
N THR A 15 1.23 -2.91 9.74
CA THR A 15 2.30 -1.94 10.03
C THR A 15 3.37 -2.56 10.95
N PHE A 16 2.96 -3.21 12.05
CA PHE A 16 3.89 -3.86 12.97
C PHE A 16 4.65 -5.00 12.30
N GLU A 17 4.02 -5.75 11.41
CA GLU A 17 4.70 -6.81 10.67
C GLU A 17 5.72 -6.23 9.67
N LEU A 18 5.36 -5.18 8.94
CA LEU A 18 6.27 -4.49 8.03
C LEU A 18 7.52 -3.94 8.75
N LEU A 19 7.34 -3.38 9.94
CA LEU A 19 8.45 -2.83 10.74
C LEU A 19 9.51 -3.87 11.12
N LYS A 20 9.15 -5.15 11.25
CA LYS A 20 10.12 -6.24 11.50
C LYS A 20 11.08 -6.43 10.32
N HIS A 21 10.66 -6.08 9.11
CA HIS A 21 11.42 -6.26 7.87
C HIS A 21 12.10 -4.98 7.36
N ILE A 22 11.87 -3.86 8.01
CA ILE A 22 12.47 -2.56 7.68
C ILE A 22 13.64 -2.31 8.64
N PRO A 23 14.87 -2.13 8.15
CA PRO A 23 16.02 -1.88 9.01
C PRO A 23 15.93 -0.50 9.70
N PRO A 24 16.79 -0.23 10.73
CA PRO A 24 16.74 1.02 11.49
C PRO A 24 16.92 2.30 10.67
N ASN A 25 17.57 2.22 9.51
CA ASN A 25 17.76 3.31 8.56
C ASN A 25 16.71 3.34 7.43
N GLY A 26 15.74 2.43 7.48
CA GLY A 26 14.62 2.44 6.53
C GLY A 26 13.51 3.39 6.94
N LYS A 27 12.46 3.48 6.11
CA LYS A 27 11.32 4.36 6.33
C LYS A 27 10.02 3.73 5.86
N LEU A 28 8.94 4.06 6.57
CA LEU A 28 7.58 3.58 6.32
C LEU A 28 6.61 4.75 6.29
N LEU A 29 5.91 4.94 5.18
CA LEU A 29 4.81 5.88 5.06
C LEU A 29 3.49 5.16 5.28
N LEU A 30 2.67 5.68 6.18
CA LEU A 30 1.30 5.24 6.42
C LEU A 30 0.35 6.28 5.85
N VAL A 31 -0.56 5.86 4.98
CA VAL A 31 -1.60 6.72 4.37
C VAL A 31 -2.95 6.24 4.84
N GLU A 32 -3.63 7.05 5.67
CA GLU A 32 -4.90 6.70 6.31
C GLU A 32 -5.88 7.88 6.25
N THR A 33 -7.15 7.59 5.96
CA THR A 33 -8.21 8.60 5.88
C THR A 33 -8.99 8.74 7.18
N ASP A 34 -9.12 7.68 7.96
CA ASP A 34 -9.89 7.69 9.22
C ASP A 34 -9.06 8.31 10.33
N GLU A 35 -9.54 9.45 10.85
CA GLU A 35 -8.86 10.18 11.93
C GLU A 35 -8.71 9.38 13.24
N ASN A 36 -9.60 8.42 13.49
CA ASN A 36 -9.48 7.56 14.67
C ASN A 36 -8.30 6.60 14.51
N PHE A 37 -8.14 6.01 13.32
CA PHE A 37 -6.97 5.20 13.02
C PHE A 37 -5.69 6.04 12.99
N VAL A 38 -5.71 7.24 12.43
CA VAL A 38 -4.57 8.16 12.48
C VAL A 38 -4.13 8.42 13.93
N LYS A 39 -5.08 8.63 14.85
CA LYS A 39 -4.77 8.79 16.29
C LYS A 39 -4.15 7.53 16.90
N ILE A 40 -4.67 6.35 16.57
CA ILE A 40 -4.12 5.07 17.03
C ILE A 40 -2.68 4.90 16.53
N LEU A 41 -2.46 5.09 15.23
CA LEU A 41 -1.15 4.96 14.60
C LEU A 41 -0.13 5.97 15.15
N SER A 42 -0.58 7.18 15.51
CA SER A 42 0.28 8.23 16.11
C SER A 42 0.84 7.84 17.49
N ASN A 43 0.28 6.83 18.15
CA ASN A 43 0.83 6.29 19.40
C ASN A 43 1.98 5.32 19.17
N ILE A 44 2.23 4.89 17.92
CA ILE A 44 3.36 4.02 17.58
C ILE A 44 4.64 4.85 17.61
N ARG A 45 5.49 4.60 18.62
CA ARG A 45 6.75 5.33 18.79
C ARG A 45 7.88 4.66 18.01
N ASP A 46 7.87 4.84 16.67
CA ASP A 46 8.95 4.36 15.80
C ASP A 46 9.38 5.47 14.84
N LYS A 47 10.66 5.84 14.90
CA LYS A 47 11.24 6.93 14.11
C LYS A 47 11.23 6.69 12.59
N ARG A 48 10.98 5.45 12.16
CA ARG A 48 10.90 5.08 10.73
C ARG A 48 9.55 5.43 10.12
N ILE A 49 8.52 5.70 10.95
CA ILE A 49 7.15 5.94 10.53
C ILE A 49 6.93 7.42 10.21
N THR A 50 6.32 7.67 9.08
CA THR A 50 5.65 8.94 8.74
C THR A 50 4.18 8.65 8.49
N ILE A 51 3.27 9.40 9.12
CA ILE A 51 1.82 9.24 8.96
C ILE A 51 1.29 10.43 8.16
N VAL A 52 0.50 10.13 7.15
CA VAL A 52 -0.22 11.12 6.34
C VAL A 52 -1.71 10.84 6.45
N SER A 53 -2.45 11.80 7.02
CA SER A 53 -3.92 11.80 7.00
C SER A 53 -4.39 12.29 5.64
N GLY A 54 -4.94 11.40 4.83
CA GLY A 54 -5.38 11.72 3.48
C GLY A 54 -5.80 10.50 2.68
N SER A 55 -6.46 10.73 1.57
CA SER A 55 -6.89 9.66 0.68
C SER A 55 -5.73 9.12 -0.17
N VAL A 56 -5.79 7.84 -0.53
CA VAL A 56 -4.81 7.23 -1.43
C VAL A 56 -4.82 7.90 -2.80
N GLU A 57 -5.98 8.36 -3.27
CA GLU A 57 -6.16 9.05 -4.55
C GLU A 57 -5.36 10.34 -4.63
N GLU A 58 -5.24 11.04 -3.52
CA GLU A 58 -4.47 12.28 -3.43
C GLU A 58 -3.00 12.01 -3.13
N VAL A 59 -2.73 11.25 -2.07
CA VAL A 59 -1.36 11.03 -1.57
C VAL A 59 -0.52 10.24 -2.58
N SER A 60 -1.09 9.27 -3.32
CA SER A 60 -0.34 8.51 -4.33
C SER A 60 0.27 9.38 -5.43
N LYS A 61 -0.33 10.53 -5.73
CA LYS A 61 0.18 11.49 -6.73
C LYS A 61 1.45 12.19 -6.25
N GLU A 62 1.64 12.28 -4.96
CA GLU A 62 2.60 13.17 -4.30
C GLU A 62 3.55 12.49 -3.32
N LEU A 63 3.72 11.16 -3.43
CA LEU A 63 4.60 10.39 -2.54
C LEU A 63 6.01 10.99 -2.44
N TYR A 64 6.50 11.60 -3.52
CA TYR A 64 7.79 12.27 -3.55
C TYR A 64 7.90 13.44 -2.56
N LYS A 65 6.79 14.14 -2.27
CA LYS A 65 6.76 15.25 -1.30
C LYS A 65 7.04 14.78 0.12
N TYR A 66 6.73 13.52 0.41
CA TYR A 66 7.02 12.87 1.69
C TYR A 66 8.36 12.14 1.69
N GLY A 67 9.15 12.29 0.60
CA GLY A 67 10.45 11.64 0.46
C GLY A 67 10.39 10.20 -0.05
N PHE A 68 9.26 9.75 -0.57
CA PHE A 68 9.04 8.38 -1.07
C PHE A 68 9.07 8.32 -2.60
N SER A 69 10.26 8.53 -3.16
CA SER A 69 10.61 8.19 -4.54
C SER A 69 11.47 6.92 -4.52
N ASN A 70 11.38 6.05 -5.52
CA ASN A 70 12.11 4.77 -5.56
C ASN A 70 11.75 3.82 -4.39
N VAL A 71 10.46 3.62 -4.18
CA VAL A 71 9.89 2.78 -3.12
C VAL A 71 10.17 1.29 -3.42
N ASP A 72 10.58 0.54 -2.40
CA ASP A 72 10.81 -0.91 -2.53
C ASP A 72 9.49 -1.69 -2.61
N LEU A 73 8.54 -1.30 -1.75
CA LEU A 73 7.29 -2.01 -1.57
C LEU A 73 6.16 -1.02 -1.25
N VAL A 74 5.06 -1.17 -1.95
CA VAL A 74 3.78 -0.59 -1.54
C VAL A 74 2.83 -1.73 -1.19
N VAL A 75 2.17 -1.62 -0.04
CA VAL A 75 1.16 -2.58 0.42
C VAL A 75 -0.16 -1.85 0.60
N SER A 76 -1.26 -2.50 0.25
CA SER A 76 -2.59 -1.90 0.40
C SER A 76 -3.60 -2.91 0.93
N SER A 77 -4.36 -2.48 1.95
CA SER A 77 -5.54 -3.17 2.48
C SER A 77 -6.83 -2.41 2.21
N ILE A 78 -6.79 -1.42 1.32
CA ILE A 78 -7.94 -0.58 0.99
C ILE A 78 -8.98 -1.36 0.20
N PRO A 79 -10.28 -1.20 0.49
CA PRO A 79 -11.35 -1.79 -0.31
C PRO A 79 -11.51 -1.04 -1.64
N PHE A 80 -10.69 -1.36 -2.64
CA PHE A 80 -10.71 -0.72 -3.95
C PHE A 80 -12.07 -0.79 -4.67
N SER A 81 -12.94 -1.72 -4.28
CA SER A 81 -14.32 -1.79 -4.80
C SER A 81 -15.14 -0.53 -4.50
N LEU A 82 -14.80 0.19 -3.43
CA LEU A 82 -15.46 1.44 -3.02
C LEU A 82 -14.87 2.69 -3.72
N ILE A 83 -13.73 2.55 -4.41
CA ILE A 83 -13.06 3.64 -5.12
C ILE A 83 -13.56 3.66 -6.57
N LYS A 84 -13.75 4.86 -7.14
CA LYS A 84 -14.16 5.03 -8.56
C LYS A 84 -13.11 4.40 -9.49
N LYS A 85 -13.58 3.88 -10.63
CA LYS A 85 -12.72 3.20 -11.60
C LYS A 85 -11.56 4.08 -12.10
N SER A 86 -11.81 5.37 -12.36
CA SER A 86 -10.79 6.35 -12.74
C SER A 86 -9.69 6.44 -11.69
N ASP A 87 -10.08 6.56 -10.43
CA ASP A 87 -9.16 6.76 -9.32
C ASP A 87 -8.34 5.50 -9.03
N ARG A 88 -8.92 4.30 -9.19
CA ARG A 88 -8.16 3.03 -9.14
C ARG A 88 -7.04 3.00 -10.19
N VAL A 89 -7.31 3.48 -11.40
CA VAL A 89 -6.32 3.56 -12.48
C VAL A 89 -5.21 4.53 -12.10
N ASP A 90 -5.57 5.70 -11.58
CA ASP A 90 -4.61 6.72 -11.17
C ASP A 90 -3.73 6.25 -10.02
N VAL A 91 -4.32 5.62 -8.99
CA VAL A 91 -3.57 5.04 -7.88
C VAL A 91 -2.58 3.98 -8.38
N ALA A 92 -3.01 3.05 -9.25
CA ALA A 92 -2.12 2.02 -9.80
C ALA A 92 -0.96 2.63 -10.58
N LYS A 93 -1.23 3.61 -11.43
CA LYS A 93 -0.24 4.33 -12.26
C LYS A 93 0.74 5.15 -11.41
N ASN A 94 0.24 5.88 -10.42
CA ASN A 94 1.08 6.70 -9.54
C ASN A 94 1.95 5.81 -8.64
N THR A 95 1.39 4.71 -8.13
CA THR A 95 2.14 3.73 -7.35
C THR A 95 3.25 3.09 -8.19
N GLU A 96 2.95 2.68 -9.43
CA GLU A 96 3.97 2.14 -10.35
C GLU A 96 5.11 3.14 -10.55
N ARG A 97 4.80 4.42 -10.78
CA ARG A 97 5.82 5.47 -10.97
C ARG A 97 6.72 5.65 -9.76
N SER A 98 6.16 5.59 -8.55
CA SER A 98 6.91 5.77 -7.30
C SER A 98 7.79 4.58 -6.94
N LEU A 99 7.48 3.39 -7.44
CA LEU A 99 8.27 2.20 -7.20
C LEU A 99 9.63 2.26 -7.93
N LYS A 100 10.67 1.73 -7.28
CA LYS A 100 11.93 1.45 -7.95
C LYS A 100 11.77 0.30 -8.95
N ARG A 101 12.72 0.16 -9.87
CA ARG A 101 12.78 -1.00 -10.77
C ARG A 101 12.84 -2.30 -9.95
N GLY A 102 11.93 -3.23 -10.23
CA GLY A 102 11.77 -4.47 -9.46
C GLY A 102 11.01 -4.33 -8.13
N GLY A 103 10.60 -3.12 -7.77
CA GLY A 103 9.70 -2.86 -6.64
C GLY A 103 8.34 -3.52 -6.83
N LYS A 104 7.61 -3.72 -5.74
CA LYS A 104 6.34 -4.45 -5.75
C LYS A 104 5.20 -3.63 -5.18
N PHE A 105 4.02 -3.80 -5.76
CA PHE A 105 2.74 -3.37 -5.18
C PHE A 105 1.94 -4.60 -4.81
N ILE A 106 1.62 -4.76 -3.53
CA ILE A 106 0.86 -5.89 -2.99
C ILE A 106 -0.49 -5.36 -2.51
N ILE A 107 -1.57 -5.96 -3.00
CA ILE A 107 -2.93 -5.60 -2.60
C ILE A 107 -3.58 -6.81 -1.95
N PHE A 108 -4.06 -6.62 -0.73
CA PHE A 108 -4.96 -7.54 -0.04
C PHE A 108 -6.39 -7.07 -0.29
N HIS A 109 -7.21 -7.90 -0.93
CA HIS A 109 -8.59 -7.54 -1.22
C HIS A 109 -9.53 -8.71 -0.94
N GLN A 110 -10.55 -8.46 -0.13
CA GLN A 110 -11.61 -9.43 0.10
C GLN A 110 -12.55 -9.46 -1.11
N TYR A 111 -12.97 -10.67 -1.49
CA TYR A 111 -14.03 -10.93 -2.47
C TYR A 111 -13.78 -10.53 -3.94
N SER A 112 -12.65 -9.92 -4.30
CA SER A 112 -12.54 -9.39 -5.67
C SER A 112 -11.09 -9.28 -6.18
N LEU A 113 -10.91 -9.56 -7.48
CA LEU A 113 -9.70 -9.30 -8.25
C LEU A 113 -9.81 -8.02 -9.09
N ILE A 114 -10.64 -7.07 -8.67
CA ILE A 114 -10.99 -5.86 -9.46
C ILE A 114 -9.77 -5.03 -9.90
N MET A 115 -8.70 -5.06 -9.13
CA MET A 115 -7.45 -4.38 -9.46
C MET A 115 -6.58 -5.15 -10.47
N SER A 116 -6.73 -6.47 -10.58
CA SER A 116 -5.86 -7.30 -11.41
C SER A 116 -5.79 -6.87 -12.88
N PRO A 117 -6.88 -6.57 -13.59
CA PRO A 117 -6.82 -6.07 -14.96
C PRO A 117 -6.11 -4.71 -15.08
N ILE A 118 -6.30 -3.83 -14.09
CA ILE A 118 -5.66 -2.51 -14.05
C ILE A 118 -4.15 -2.69 -13.84
N LEU A 119 -3.76 -3.51 -12.87
CA LEU A 119 -2.34 -3.76 -12.58
C LEU A 119 -1.61 -4.37 -13.78
N LYS A 120 -2.23 -5.32 -14.49
CA LYS A 120 -1.66 -5.93 -15.71
C LYS A 120 -1.35 -4.94 -16.82
N LYS A 121 -2.02 -3.78 -16.82
CA LYS A 121 -1.80 -2.73 -17.82
C LYS A 121 -0.54 -1.90 -17.54
N TYR A 122 -0.16 -1.74 -16.29
CA TYR A 122 0.91 -0.82 -15.88
C TYR A 122 2.15 -1.51 -15.31
N PHE A 123 2.03 -2.74 -14.82
CA PHE A 123 3.12 -3.49 -14.20
C PHE A 123 3.67 -4.57 -15.11
N SER A 124 4.96 -4.87 -15.00
CA SER A 124 5.65 -5.87 -15.82
C SER A 124 5.16 -7.29 -15.56
N SER A 125 4.73 -7.60 -14.35
CA SER A 125 4.09 -8.88 -14.01
C SER A 125 3.08 -8.71 -12.89
N VAL A 126 2.02 -9.52 -12.92
CA VAL A 126 0.98 -9.58 -11.88
C VAL A 126 0.67 -11.03 -11.57
N LYS A 127 0.81 -11.42 -10.30
CA LYS A 127 0.42 -12.74 -9.79
C LYS A 127 -0.72 -12.58 -8.80
N ASN A 128 -1.71 -13.45 -8.92
CA ASN A 128 -2.85 -13.48 -8.02
C ASN A 128 -2.78 -14.75 -7.19
N TYR A 129 -2.98 -14.61 -5.89
CA TYR A 129 -3.05 -15.69 -4.92
C TYR A 129 -4.41 -15.65 -4.22
N PHE A 130 -4.86 -16.81 -3.78
CA PHE A 130 -6.07 -16.93 -2.99
C PHE A 130 -5.73 -17.58 -1.65
N GLU A 131 -6.01 -16.87 -0.55
CA GLU A 131 -5.71 -17.34 0.80
C GLU A 131 -7.00 -17.73 1.50
N LEU A 132 -7.12 -19.02 1.83
CA LEU A 132 -8.29 -19.63 2.47
C LEU A 132 -8.15 -19.77 4.00
N ARG A 133 -6.93 -19.67 4.53
CA ARG A 133 -6.64 -19.94 5.95
C ARG A 133 -7.09 -18.81 6.88
N ASN A 134 -7.45 -17.66 6.35
CA ASN A 134 -8.07 -16.60 7.13
C ASN A 134 -9.56 -16.89 7.35
N ILE A 135 -10.14 -16.37 8.44
CA ILE A 135 -11.57 -16.46 8.74
C ILE A 135 -12.40 -15.94 7.56
N MET A 136 -11.91 -14.92 6.86
CA MET A 136 -12.47 -14.47 5.58
C MET A 136 -11.43 -14.65 4.47
N PRO A 137 -11.76 -15.40 3.40
CA PRO A 137 -10.88 -15.59 2.27
C PRO A 137 -10.49 -14.24 1.65
N CYS A 138 -9.23 -14.11 1.27
CA CYS A 138 -8.79 -12.90 0.58
C CYS A 138 -7.96 -13.22 -0.67
N PHE A 139 -8.05 -12.34 -1.65
CA PHE A 139 -7.17 -12.33 -2.81
C PHE A 139 -5.95 -11.46 -2.51
N ILE A 140 -4.79 -11.98 -2.87
CA ILE A 140 -3.53 -11.26 -2.79
C ILE A 140 -3.03 -11.03 -4.21
N MET A 141 -2.96 -9.78 -4.63
CA MET A 141 -2.43 -9.41 -5.94
C MET A 141 -1.02 -8.84 -5.76
N VAL A 142 -0.04 -9.45 -6.40
CA VAL A 142 1.36 -9.03 -6.37
C VAL A 142 1.75 -8.51 -7.74
N ALA A 143 1.89 -7.21 -7.87
CA ALA A 143 2.33 -6.54 -9.10
C ALA A 143 3.79 -6.10 -8.96
N LYS A 144 4.62 -6.35 -9.98
CA LYS A 144 6.04 -5.99 -10.02
C LYS A 144 6.28 -4.97 -11.14
N LYS A 145 6.99 -3.89 -10.80
CA LYS A 145 7.50 -2.90 -11.77
C LYS A 145 8.64 -3.44 -12.60
#